data_93d61d4befe655c3fa6bf861c14e0163
#
_entry.id   93d61d4befe655c3fa6bf861c14e0163
#
_cell.length_a   1.000
_cell.length_b   1.000
_cell.length_c   1.000
_cell.angle_alpha   90.00
_cell.angle_beta   90.00
_cell.angle_gamma   90.00
#
_symmetry.space_group_name_H-M   'P 1'
#
loop_
_entity.id
_entity.type
_entity.pdbx_description
1 polymer ?
#
loop_
_entity_poly.entity_id
_entity_poly.type
_entity_poly.pdbx_seq_one_letter_code
_entity_poly.pdbx_strand_id
1 'polypeptide(L)'
;MMFAVATMAATTVCRVRKITDPDMSAVRVADLRTERMTDPMSIDTPVPRLGWRILSAKNDVVQTSYHIIVASTREKALNGEGDLWDCEVGSDQSQWITYGGKELRSDTRCYWRVKINTTQGESDWSDVAMWNVGLLSESDWRGQWIGLDHAMPWEVEDVHSRLGARYLRSEFDTEGEIKRATLYISGLGLYEAYINGQRVGDRVLAPPPTDYRRTVIYDAYDVTGLIAGDNAVAVAVGNGRYYTMQQNKKPYKITNFGYPKLRLNLVIEYADGKKKTVSTDGKWKLSADGAIRSDNEYDGEIYDARKEFDGWTMPGYDDSRWQTAERVAIPYGTLRGNMSPGMTVLKEIEPKSVTPISVSDARQSVVVDLGQNIAGWLKVKIPDVEAGDTVRIRYAEKINDDGSLWRDNLRHAYSTDYYIADGTEQGRWWQPAFTYHGFRYAEISILPADATKEKTPDSHLSTLNSQLYRLCRQRRDGAHGYVRVRRHRAQQDIPQRHVGRAGQLQGHAGRLSAAR
;
A
#
# COMPACT_ATOMS: atom_id res chain seq x y z
N MET A 1 -30.35 46.21 -13.42
CA MET A 1 -29.28 45.61 -14.24
C MET A 1 -28.82 44.35 -13.55
N MET A 2 -29.37 43.20 -13.96
CA MET A 2 -29.06 41.85 -13.44
C MET A 2 -27.95 41.28 -14.31
N PHE A 3 -26.81 40.96 -13.74
CA PHE A 3 -25.80 40.14 -14.40
C PHE A 3 -25.95 38.70 -13.94
N ALA A 4 -26.35 37.84 -14.85
CA ALA A 4 -26.37 36.39 -14.67
C ALA A 4 -24.96 35.86 -14.95
N VAL A 5 -24.34 35.24 -13.96
CA VAL A 5 -23.10 34.47 -14.13
C VAL A 5 -23.49 33.02 -14.43
N ALA A 6 -23.28 32.60 -15.66
CA ALA A 6 -23.45 31.21 -16.06
C ALA A 6 -22.20 30.39 -15.64
N THR A 7 -22.36 29.52 -14.67
CA THR A 7 -21.34 28.54 -14.27
C THR A 7 -21.47 27.33 -15.22
N MET A 8 -20.54 27.18 -16.14
CA MET A 8 -20.40 25.95 -16.94
C MET A 8 -19.79 24.87 -16.06
N ALA A 9 -20.61 23.92 -15.64
CA ALA A 9 -20.14 22.66 -15.07
C ALA A 9 -19.63 21.78 -16.22
N ALA A 10 -18.31 21.61 -16.29
CA ALA A 10 -17.70 20.63 -17.17
C ALA A 10 -17.98 19.23 -16.62
N THR A 11 -18.98 18.57 -17.16
CA THR A 11 -19.27 17.16 -16.92
C THR A 11 -18.22 16.33 -17.67
N THR A 12 -17.16 15.91 -17.00
CA THR A 12 -16.25 14.88 -17.52
C THR A 12 -16.98 13.55 -17.49
N VAL A 13 -17.66 13.24 -18.59
CA VAL A 13 -18.21 11.90 -18.84
C VAL A 13 -17.02 10.99 -19.06
N CYS A 14 -16.67 10.20 -18.05
CA CYS A 14 -15.77 9.07 -18.20
C CYS A 14 -16.47 8.06 -19.14
N ARG A 15 -16.29 8.23 -20.45
CA ARG A 15 -16.64 7.21 -21.43
C ARG A 15 -15.76 6.00 -21.13
N VAL A 16 -16.35 4.98 -20.52
CA VAL A 16 -15.83 3.63 -20.65
C VAL A 16 -15.76 3.38 -22.17
N ARG A 17 -14.57 3.53 -22.74
CA ARG A 17 -14.33 3.01 -24.09
C ARG A 17 -14.69 1.53 -24.00
N LYS A 18 -15.82 1.13 -24.57
CA LYS A 18 -15.94 -0.23 -25.09
C LYS A 18 -14.70 -0.40 -25.96
N ILE A 19 -13.77 -1.22 -25.51
CA ILE A 19 -12.72 -1.75 -26.35
C ILE A 19 -13.50 -2.55 -27.39
N THR A 20 -13.81 -1.91 -28.51
CA THR A 20 -14.19 -2.64 -29.72
C THR A 20 -12.94 -3.41 -30.04
N ASP A 21 -13.02 -4.73 -29.92
CA ASP A 21 -11.94 -5.67 -30.14
C ASP A 21 -11.25 -5.32 -31.48
N PRO A 22 -10.00 -4.86 -31.45
CA PRO A 22 -9.26 -4.71 -32.68
C PRO A 22 -9.11 -6.12 -33.25
N ASP A 23 -9.09 -6.25 -34.53
CA ASP A 23 -9.03 -7.48 -35.31
C ASP A 23 -8.25 -8.61 -34.58
N MET A 24 -8.98 -9.50 -33.93
CA MET A 24 -8.43 -10.64 -33.18
C MET A 24 -7.81 -11.69 -34.11
N SER A 25 -7.87 -11.50 -35.44
CA SER A 25 -7.23 -12.37 -36.41
C SER A 25 -5.70 -12.22 -36.41
N ALA A 26 -5.16 -11.07 -35.96
CA ALA A 26 -3.76 -10.80 -35.88
C ALA A 26 -3.15 -11.37 -34.57
N VAL A 27 -1.91 -11.85 -34.66
CA VAL A 27 -1.11 -12.23 -33.49
C VAL A 27 -0.61 -10.96 -32.80
N ARG A 28 -0.79 -10.84 -31.48
CA ARG A 28 -0.32 -9.70 -30.71
C ARG A 28 0.45 -10.13 -29.47
N VAL A 29 1.39 -9.31 -29.09
CA VAL A 29 2.12 -9.44 -27.82
C VAL A 29 1.51 -8.51 -26.78
N ALA A 30 1.26 -9.04 -25.59
CA ALA A 30 0.68 -8.29 -24.46
C ALA A 30 1.27 -8.74 -23.13
N ASP A 31 0.87 -8.05 -22.05
CA ASP A 31 1.23 -8.38 -20.68
C ASP A 31 2.74 -8.56 -20.47
N LEU A 32 3.52 -7.56 -20.94
CA LEU A 32 4.96 -7.54 -20.76
C LEU A 32 5.30 -7.48 -19.26
N ARG A 33 6.23 -8.34 -18.85
CA ARG A 33 6.64 -8.49 -17.45
C ARG A 33 8.16 -8.48 -17.32
N THR A 34 8.63 -7.75 -16.30
CA THR A 34 9.99 -7.85 -15.81
C THR A 34 9.95 -8.44 -14.42
N GLU A 35 10.62 -9.59 -14.19
CA GLU A 35 10.53 -10.37 -12.95
C GLU A 35 9.07 -10.65 -12.52
N ARG A 36 8.19 -10.92 -13.49
CA ARG A 36 6.73 -11.14 -13.33
C ARG A 36 5.93 -9.91 -12.88
N MET A 37 6.52 -8.73 -12.84
CA MET A 37 5.85 -7.48 -12.46
C MET A 37 5.64 -6.60 -13.68
N THR A 38 4.62 -5.74 -13.62
CA THR A 38 4.39 -4.68 -14.61
C THR A 38 5.14 -3.45 -14.16
N ASP A 39 5.98 -2.90 -15.03
CA ASP A 39 6.73 -1.66 -14.86
C ASP A 39 7.35 -1.48 -13.45
N PRO A 40 8.11 -2.49 -12.96
CA PRO A 40 8.65 -2.45 -11.59
C PRO A 40 9.72 -1.38 -11.41
N MET A 41 9.71 -0.72 -10.23
CA MET A 41 10.61 0.38 -9.91
C MET A 41 11.82 0.00 -9.06
N SER A 42 11.88 -1.22 -8.52
CA SER A 42 12.92 -1.67 -7.58
C SER A 42 13.47 -3.05 -7.91
N ILE A 43 13.80 -3.27 -9.18
CA ILE A 43 14.41 -4.55 -9.60
C ILE A 43 15.76 -4.74 -8.89
N ASP A 44 15.87 -5.81 -8.12
CA ASP A 44 17.02 -6.10 -7.23
C ASP A 44 18.06 -7.01 -7.91
N THR A 45 18.23 -6.85 -9.21
CA THR A 45 19.23 -7.57 -10.01
C THR A 45 19.62 -6.76 -11.24
N PRO A 46 20.90 -6.75 -11.65
CA PRO A 46 21.32 -6.13 -12.91
C PRO A 46 20.95 -6.98 -14.14
N VAL A 47 20.48 -8.21 -13.94
CA VAL A 47 20.17 -9.18 -15.01
C VAL A 47 18.75 -9.72 -14.83
N PRO A 48 17.71 -8.87 -15.02
CA PRO A 48 16.33 -9.29 -14.82
C PRO A 48 15.85 -10.23 -15.93
N ARG A 49 14.77 -10.94 -15.66
CA ARG A 49 14.10 -11.84 -16.60
C ARG A 49 12.85 -11.17 -17.15
N LEU A 50 12.70 -11.26 -18.46
CA LEU A 50 11.59 -10.70 -19.22
C LEU A 50 10.60 -11.80 -19.60
N GLY A 51 9.37 -11.40 -19.85
CA GLY A 51 8.34 -12.31 -20.35
C GLY A 51 7.14 -11.55 -20.89
N TRP A 52 6.35 -12.23 -21.71
CA TRP A 52 5.15 -11.69 -22.34
C TRP A 52 4.11 -12.78 -22.59
N ARG A 53 2.92 -12.36 -23.00
CA ARG A 53 1.84 -13.24 -23.42
C ARG A 53 1.54 -13.04 -24.91
N ILE A 54 1.17 -14.11 -25.56
CA ILE A 54 0.72 -14.10 -26.96
C ILE A 54 -0.82 -14.14 -26.95
N LEU A 55 -1.43 -13.20 -27.65
CA LEU A 55 -2.87 -13.10 -27.84
C LEU A 55 -3.21 -13.34 -29.30
N SER A 56 -4.15 -14.23 -29.58
CA SER A 56 -4.69 -14.49 -30.91
C SER A 56 -6.08 -15.13 -30.79
N ALA A 57 -6.95 -14.89 -31.75
CA ALA A 57 -8.19 -15.66 -31.91
C ALA A 57 -7.99 -16.99 -32.66
N LYS A 58 -6.81 -17.21 -33.26
CA LYS A 58 -6.47 -18.46 -33.94
C LYS A 58 -6.00 -19.50 -32.94
N ASN A 59 -6.29 -20.77 -33.24
CA ASN A 59 -5.75 -21.90 -32.51
C ASN A 59 -4.34 -22.27 -32.99
N ASP A 60 -3.58 -23.00 -32.17
CA ASP A 60 -2.27 -23.56 -32.51
C ASP A 60 -1.23 -22.51 -32.94
N VAL A 61 -1.31 -21.32 -32.32
CA VAL A 61 -0.30 -20.28 -32.52
C VAL A 61 0.90 -20.58 -31.65
N VAL A 62 2.02 -20.94 -32.31
CA VAL A 62 3.29 -21.24 -31.66
C VAL A 62 4.32 -20.19 -32.08
N GLN A 63 4.98 -19.58 -31.10
CA GLN A 63 6.10 -18.66 -31.36
C GLN A 63 7.28 -19.45 -31.96
N THR A 64 7.92 -18.89 -32.97
CA THR A 64 9.10 -19.45 -33.61
C THR A 64 10.36 -18.62 -33.40
N SER A 65 10.19 -17.31 -33.21
CA SER A 65 11.28 -16.39 -32.84
C SER A 65 10.74 -15.17 -32.12
N TYR A 66 11.64 -14.43 -31.48
CA TYR A 66 11.36 -13.12 -30.90
C TYR A 66 12.49 -12.14 -31.20
N HIS A 67 12.14 -10.86 -31.26
CA HIS A 67 13.06 -9.73 -31.32
C HIS A 67 12.77 -8.79 -30.16
N ILE A 68 13.71 -8.65 -29.22
CA ILE A 68 13.64 -7.76 -28.06
C ILE A 68 14.57 -6.59 -28.27
N ILE A 69 14.08 -5.39 -27.99
CA ILE A 69 14.92 -4.21 -27.82
C ILE A 69 14.74 -3.64 -26.42
N VAL A 70 15.85 -3.21 -25.81
CA VAL A 70 15.89 -2.50 -24.54
C VAL A 70 16.66 -1.20 -24.74
N ALA A 71 16.08 -0.10 -24.31
CA ALA A 71 16.59 1.24 -24.52
C ALA A 71 16.70 2.05 -23.24
N SER A 72 17.58 3.05 -23.24
CA SER A 72 17.78 3.98 -22.13
C SER A 72 16.70 5.06 -22.03
N THR A 73 15.91 5.26 -23.09
CA THR A 73 14.76 6.18 -23.10
C THR A 73 13.56 5.55 -23.82
N ARG A 74 12.37 6.06 -23.52
CA ARG A 74 11.13 5.61 -24.15
C ARG A 74 11.12 5.90 -25.66
N GLU A 75 11.65 7.06 -26.05
CA GLU A 75 11.74 7.51 -27.45
C GLU A 75 12.60 6.55 -28.26
N LYS A 76 13.78 6.18 -27.76
CA LYS A 76 14.65 5.20 -28.41
C LYS A 76 13.94 3.86 -28.60
N ALA A 77 13.27 3.36 -27.55
CA ALA A 77 12.50 2.13 -27.67
C ALA A 77 11.40 2.24 -28.75
N LEU A 78 10.67 3.36 -28.81
CA LEU A 78 9.66 3.60 -29.85
C LEU A 78 10.24 3.66 -31.25
N ASN A 79 11.45 4.21 -31.40
CA ASN A 79 12.16 4.32 -32.69
C ASN A 79 12.82 3.00 -33.11
N GLY A 80 12.79 1.96 -32.28
CA GLY A 80 13.45 0.69 -32.58
C GLY A 80 14.95 0.68 -32.26
N GLU A 81 15.43 1.60 -31.41
CA GLU A 81 16.83 1.74 -31.02
C GLU A 81 17.09 1.01 -29.69
N GLY A 82 17.58 -0.21 -29.73
CA GLY A 82 17.97 -1.01 -28.58
C GLY A 82 19.36 -0.67 -28.04
N ASP A 83 19.61 0.57 -27.61
CA ASP A 83 20.96 1.02 -27.20
C ASP A 83 21.52 0.31 -25.96
N LEU A 84 20.67 -0.36 -25.17
CA LEU A 84 21.06 -1.23 -24.06
C LEU A 84 21.09 -2.70 -24.45
N TRP A 85 20.14 -3.16 -25.26
CA TRP A 85 20.08 -4.52 -25.77
C TRP A 85 19.20 -4.59 -27.02
N ASP A 86 19.72 -5.26 -28.05
CA ASP A 86 19.03 -5.56 -29.30
C ASP A 86 19.30 -7.03 -29.61
N CYS A 87 18.28 -7.86 -29.64
CA CYS A 87 18.47 -9.31 -29.72
C CYS A 87 17.30 -9.99 -30.43
N GLU A 88 17.63 -10.72 -31.50
CA GLU A 88 16.72 -11.59 -32.23
C GLU A 88 17.13 -13.06 -32.04
N VAL A 89 16.18 -13.92 -31.62
CA VAL A 89 16.45 -15.32 -31.30
C VAL A 89 15.34 -16.22 -31.81
N GLY A 90 15.72 -17.32 -32.51
CA GLY A 90 14.83 -18.40 -32.86
C GLY A 90 14.50 -19.23 -31.62
N SER A 91 13.28 -19.07 -31.08
CA SER A 91 12.82 -19.75 -29.86
C SER A 91 11.32 -19.64 -29.70
N ASP A 92 10.72 -20.67 -29.14
CA ASP A 92 9.32 -20.70 -28.69
C ASP A 92 9.13 -20.17 -27.25
N GLN A 93 10.23 -19.84 -26.56
CA GLN A 93 10.22 -19.35 -25.20
C GLN A 93 9.72 -17.89 -25.15
N SER A 94 8.70 -17.64 -24.35
CA SER A 94 8.12 -16.31 -24.11
C SER A 94 8.18 -15.86 -22.63
N GLN A 95 8.80 -16.68 -21.78
CA GLN A 95 8.94 -16.43 -20.36
C GLN A 95 10.37 -16.70 -19.90
N TRP A 96 10.81 -16.00 -18.87
CA TRP A 96 12.14 -16.19 -18.27
C TRP A 96 13.30 -15.89 -19.23
N ILE A 97 13.13 -14.95 -20.15
CA ILE A 97 14.18 -14.48 -21.01
C ILE A 97 15.12 -13.60 -20.20
N THR A 98 16.30 -14.10 -19.93
CA THR A 98 17.32 -13.37 -19.18
C THR A 98 17.84 -12.20 -19.99
N TYR A 99 17.86 -11.00 -19.39
CA TYR A 99 18.48 -9.82 -20.00
C TYR A 99 19.97 -10.10 -20.29
N GLY A 100 20.38 -9.92 -21.53
CA GLY A 100 21.74 -10.20 -22.00
C GLY A 100 22.45 -8.98 -22.61
N GLY A 101 21.96 -7.77 -22.34
CA GLY A 101 22.52 -6.54 -22.88
C GLY A 101 23.67 -5.96 -22.05
N LYS A 102 23.87 -4.64 -22.16
CA LYS A 102 24.89 -3.90 -21.41
C LYS A 102 24.66 -4.02 -19.92
N GLU A 103 25.76 -3.99 -19.15
CA GLU A 103 25.70 -4.00 -17.69
C GLU A 103 24.82 -2.88 -17.14
N LEU A 104 23.85 -3.25 -16.30
CA LEU A 104 22.94 -2.31 -15.66
C LEU A 104 23.44 -1.99 -14.23
N ARG A 105 23.36 -0.70 -13.89
CA ARG A 105 23.76 -0.18 -12.58
C ARG A 105 22.54 0.26 -11.79
N SER A 106 22.74 0.51 -10.50
CA SER A 106 21.72 1.09 -9.62
C SER A 106 21.10 2.34 -10.24
N ASP A 107 19.79 2.53 -10.04
CA ASP A 107 19.00 3.65 -10.56
C ASP A 107 18.98 3.75 -12.11
N THR A 108 19.25 2.64 -12.82
CA THR A 108 19.11 2.61 -14.29
C THR A 108 17.67 2.32 -14.67
N ARG A 109 17.05 3.23 -15.45
CA ARG A 109 15.72 3.03 -16.03
C ARG A 109 15.85 2.48 -17.44
N CYS A 110 15.13 1.39 -17.71
CA CYS A 110 15.14 0.70 -19.00
C CYS A 110 13.72 0.67 -19.56
N TYR A 111 13.63 0.84 -20.89
CA TYR A 111 12.40 0.76 -21.66
C TYR A 111 12.54 -0.35 -22.69
N TRP A 112 11.53 -1.19 -22.84
CA TRP A 112 11.65 -2.33 -23.72
C TRP A 112 10.35 -2.68 -24.42
N ARG A 113 10.50 -3.34 -25.55
CA ARG A 113 9.41 -3.89 -26.33
C ARG A 113 9.87 -5.16 -27.03
N VAL A 114 8.93 -5.96 -27.49
CA VAL A 114 9.19 -7.21 -28.18
C VAL A 114 8.25 -7.39 -29.35
N LYS A 115 8.75 -8.02 -30.39
CA LYS A 115 8.04 -8.47 -31.57
C LYS A 115 8.31 -9.96 -31.75
N ILE A 116 7.35 -10.75 -32.22
CA ILE A 116 7.46 -12.20 -32.36
C ILE A 116 7.09 -12.65 -33.75
N ASN A 117 7.72 -13.72 -34.22
CA ASN A 117 7.24 -14.53 -35.31
C ASN A 117 6.55 -15.77 -34.78
N THR A 118 5.51 -16.22 -35.45
CA THR A 118 4.74 -17.42 -35.08
C THR A 118 4.42 -18.27 -36.30
N THR A 119 3.91 -19.47 -36.06
CA THR A 119 3.37 -20.36 -37.12
C THR A 119 2.22 -19.72 -37.91
N GLN A 120 1.65 -18.62 -37.43
CA GLN A 120 0.48 -17.93 -38.01
C GLN A 120 0.80 -16.50 -38.49
N GLY A 121 2.06 -16.12 -38.55
CA GLY A 121 2.53 -14.82 -38.96
C GLY A 121 3.29 -14.04 -37.88
N GLU A 122 3.74 -12.87 -38.23
CA GLU A 122 4.49 -11.93 -37.39
C GLU A 122 3.53 -11.05 -36.60
N SER A 123 3.91 -10.68 -35.38
CA SER A 123 3.20 -9.65 -34.61
C SER A 123 3.72 -8.25 -34.95
N ASP A 124 2.93 -7.22 -34.66
CA ASP A 124 3.47 -5.88 -34.46
C ASP A 124 4.36 -5.83 -33.21
N TRP A 125 5.12 -4.74 -33.08
CA TRP A 125 5.80 -4.44 -31.83
C TRP A 125 4.79 -4.26 -30.70
N SER A 126 5.10 -4.83 -29.54
CA SER A 126 4.34 -4.59 -28.32
C SER A 126 4.33 -3.11 -27.94
N ASP A 127 3.45 -2.74 -27.00
CA ASP A 127 3.61 -1.50 -26.23
C ASP A 127 4.96 -1.47 -25.54
N VAL A 128 5.45 -0.26 -25.24
CA VAL A 128 6.69 -0.09 -24.47
C VAL A 128 6.42 -0.29 -23.00
N ALA A 129 7.03 -1.31 -22.42
CA ALA A 129 7.13 -1.53 -20.99
C ALA A 129 8.43 -0.96 -20.42
N MET A 130 8.53 -0.87 -19.08
CA MET A 130 9.72 -0.35 -18.44
C MET A 130 10.09 -1.16 -17.18
N TRP A 131 11.30 -0.99 -16.73
CA TRP A 131 11.70 -1.29 -15.35
C TRP A 131 12.76 -0.30 -14.89
N ASN A 132 12.87 -0.14 -13.58
CA ASN A 132 13.98 0.57 -12.96
C ASN A 132 14.80 -0.42 -12.11
N VAL A 133 16.11 -0.41 -12.30
CA VAL A 133 17.03 -1.13 -11.42
C VAL A 133 17.06 -0.40 -10.08
N GLY A 134 16.84 -1.12 -9.00
CA GLY A 134 16.89 -0.58 -7.65
C GLY A 134 18.29 -0.18 -7.22
N LEU A 135 18.50 0.01 -5.93
CA LEU A 135 19.81 0.25 -5.34
C LEU A 135 20.42 -1.12 -5.00
N LEU A 136 21.41 -1.57 -5.77
CA LEU A 136 21.97 -2.92 -5.73
C LEU A 136 22.97 -3.13 -4.59
N SER A 137 23.52 -2.04 -4.06
CA SER A 137 24.59 -2.06 -3.05
C SER A 137 24.27 -1.13 -1.89
N GLU A 138 24.76 -1.47 -0.70
CA GLU A 138 24.70 -0.59 0.47
C GLU A 138 25.38 0.76 0.21
N SER A 139 26.43 0.79 -0.61
CA SER A 139 27.14 2.03 -0.99
C SER A 139 26.30 2.99 -1.85
N ASP A 140 25.20 2.52 -2.45
CA ASP A 140 24.28 3.36 -3.24
C ASP A 140 23.34 4.16 -2.33
N TRP A 141 23.23 3.77 -1.07
CA TRP A 141 22.44 4.46 -0.08
C TRP A 141 23.23 5.61 0.55
N ARG A 142 22.78 6.84 0.36
CA ARG A 142 23.29 8.03 1.06
C ARG A 142 22.56 8.28 2.37
N GLY A 143 21.28 7.94 2.42
CA GLY A 143 20.46 8.06 3.60
C GLY A 143 20.92 7.17 4.74
N GLN A 144 20.82 7.68 5.94
CA GLN A 144 21.06 6.95 7.18
C GLN A 144 19.73 6.47 7.78
N TRP A 145 19.76 5.45 8.62
CA TRP A 145 18.61 5.10 9.42
C TRP A 145 18.38 6.16 10.49
N ILE A 146 17.18 6.74 10.48
CA ILE A 146 16.75 7.77 11.43
C ILE A 146 15.44 7.36 12.11
N GLY A 147 15.22 7.89 13.31
CA GLY A 147 14.02 7.62 14.12
C GLY A 147 14.23 8.02 15.57
N LEU A 148 13.64 7.25 16.47
CA LEU A 148 13.91 7.28 17.92
C LEU A 148 14.09 5.85 18.39
N ASP A 149 15.20 5.53 19.05
CA ASP A 149 15.44 4.21 19.62
C ASP A 149 14.93 4.11 21.08
N HIS A 150 13.88 4.86 21.41
CA HIS A 150 13.20 4.87 22.71
C HIS A 150 11.74 5.32 22.56
N ALA A 151 10.93 5.02 23.56
CA ALA A 151 9.58 5.59 23.70
C ALA A 151 9.67 7.02 24.23
N MET A 152 8.67 7.84 23.89
CA MET A 152 8.52 9.18 24.47
C MET A 152 8.00 9.08 25.92
N PRO A 153 8.23 10.11 26.77
CA PRO A 153 7.82 10.06 28.17
C PRO A 153 6.31 9.85 28.42
N TRP A 154 5.48 10.11 27.42
CA TRP A 154 4.03 9.89 27.47
C TRP A 154 3.58 8.56 26.85
N GLU A 155 4.48 7.80 26.28
CA GLU A 155 4.22 6.47 25.74
C GLU A 155 4.48 5.41 26.82
N VAL A 156 3.61 4.41 26.89
CA VAL A 156 3.73 3.32 27.86
C VAL A 156 4.45 2.15 27.18
N GLU A 157 5.54 1.71 27.74
CA GLU A 157 6.24 0.48 27.32
C GLU A 157 5.93 -0.67 28.28
N ASP A 158 4.93 -1.42 27.95
CA ASP A 158 4.57 -2.68 28.61
C ASP A 158 4.38 -3.80 27.59
N VAL A 159 3.90 -4.95 28.03
CA VAL A 159 3.66 -6.11 27.14
C VAL A 159 2.54 -5.89 26.11
N HIS A 160 1.77 -4.84 26.26
CA HIS A 160 0.71 -4.42 25.36
C HIS A 160 1.01 -3.07 24.70
N SER A 161 2.21 -2.54 24.90
CA SER A 161 2.54 -1.21 24.41
C SER A 161 2.50 -1.15 22.89
N ARG A 162 2.01 -0.04 22.42
CA ARG A 162 1.97 0.39 21.04
C ARG A 162 2.40 1.83 21.03
N LEU A 163 3.28 2.17 20.13
CA LEU A 163 3.77 3.54 20.03
C LEU A 163 2.87 4.34 19.10
N GLY A 164 2.84 5.63 19.27
CA GLY A 164 2.33 6.56 18.28
C GLY A 164 3.17 6.53 17.01
N ALA A 165 2.60 6.90 15.88
CA ALA A 165 3.36 7.01 14.65
C ALA A 165 4.47 8.07 14.78
N ARG A 166 5.59 7.83 14.11
CA ARG A 166 6.70 8.77 14.00
C ARG A 166 6.51 9.58 12.73
N TYR A 167 6.30 10.89 12.88
CA TYR A 167 6.15 11.85 11.79
C TYR A 167 7.51 12.47 11.53
N LEU A 168 8.04 12.29 10.32
CA LEU A 168 9.35 12.78 9.92
C LEU A 168 9.21 13.68 8.70
N ARG A 169 9.98 14.77 8.63
CA ARG A 169 9.97 15.66 7.46
C ARG A 169 11.31 16.33 7.23
N SER A 170 11.52 16.76 6.01
CA SER A 170 12.63 17.61 5.60
C SER A 170 12.23 18.45 4.40
N GLU A 171 12.75 19.65 4.29
CA GLU A 171 12.56 20.51 3.13
C GLU A 171 13.83 20.56 2.28
N PHE A 172 13.63 20.83 0.99
CA PHE A 172 14.72 20.93 0.03
C PHE A 172 14.28 21.73 -1.21
N ASP A 173 15.23 22.42 -1.83
CA ASP A 173 15.01 23.18 -3.06
C ASP A 173 15.46 22.39 -4.27
N THR A 174 14.91 22.70 -5.43
CA THR A 174 15.41 22.23 -6.73
C THR A 174 15.51 23.39 -7.71
N GLU A 175 16.57 23.36 -8.53
CA GLU A 175 16.81 24.38 -9.56
C GLU A 175 16.98 23.69 -10.92
N GLY A 176 16.37 24.26 -11.95
CA GLY A 176 16.44 23.73 -13.30
C GLY A 176 15.36 22.72 -13.66
N GLU A 177 15.38 22.28 -14.90
CA GLU A 177 14.40 21.34 -15.44
C GLU A 177 14.68 19.91 -14.93
N ILE A 178 13.67 19.30 -14.34
CA ILE A 178 13.75 17.93 -13.80
C ILE A 178 13.41 16.94 -14.91
N LYS A 179 14.37 16.07 -15.22
CA LYS A 179 14.18 14.97 -16.16
C LYS A 179 13.44 13.81 -15.52
N ARG A 180 13.83 13.44 -14.29
CA ARG A 180 13.16 12.41 -13.48
C ARG A 180 13.53 12.52 -12.01
N ALA A 181 12.64 12.02 -11.15
CA ALA A 181 12.92 11.85 -9.74
C ALA A 181 12.44 10.46 -9.27
N THR A 182 13.30 9.76 -8.53
CA THR A 182 13.00 8.43 -7.98
C THR A 182 13.18 8.44 -6.48
N LEU A 183 12.13 8.11 -5.76
CA LEU A 183 12.15 7.92 -4.32
C LEU A 183 12.42 6.45 -3.99
N TYR A 184 13.50 6.16 -3.26
CA TYR A 184 13.82 4.87 -2.63
C TYR A 184 13.57 5.01 -1.14
N ILE A 185 12.69 4.18 -0.57
CA ILE A 185 12.25 4.32 0.82
C ILE A 185 12.09 2.97 1.50
N SER A 186 12.58 2.87 2.73
CA SER A 186 12.38 1.74 3.62
C SER A 186 11.92 2.20 4.99
N GLY A 187 10.76 1.70 5.42
CA GLY A 187 10.28 1.82 6.80
C GLY A 187 10.48 0.50 7.54
N LEU A 188 11.09 0.55 8.72
CA LEU A 188 11.02 -0.52 9.69
C LEU A 188 9.81 -0.23 10.59
N GLY A 189 8.71 -0.87 10.26
CA GLY A 189 7.35 -0.54 10.57
C GLY A 189 6.54 -0.44 9.28
N LEU A 190 5.46 0.30 9.28
CA LEU A 190 4.68 0.66 8.09
C LEU A 190 4.87 2.14 7.81
N TYR A 191 4.85 2.57 6.54
CA TYR A 191 4.98 3.99 6.24
C TYR A 191 3.91 4.49 5.25
N GLU A 192 3.62 5.76 5.36
CA GLU A 192 3.03 6.59 4.32
C GLU A 192 3.96 7.77 4.03
N ALA A 193 4.29 7.98 2.75
CA ALA A 193 5.17 9.04 2.31
C ALA A 193 4.40 10.09 1.50
N TYR A 194 4.82 11.33 1.61
CA TYR A 194 4.24 12.48 0.95
C TYR A 194 5.33 13.37 0.37
N ILE A 195 5.06 13.98 -0.76
CA ILE A 195 5.87 15.07 -1.33
C ILE A 195 4.92 16.21 -1.66
N ASN A 196 5.19 17.38 -1.13
CA ASN A 196 4.40 18.61 -1.36
C ASN A 196 2.89 18.39 -1.13
N GLY A 197 2.53 17.71 -0.04
CA GLY A 197 1.15 17.41 0.33
C GLY A 197 0.53 16.23 -0.41
N GLN A 198 1.16 15.71 -1.45
CA GLN A 198 0.64 14.60 -2.25
C GLN A 198 1.21 13.27 -1.77
N ARG A 199 0.34 12.28 -1.55
CA ARG A 199 0.74 10.93 -1.16
C ARG A 199 1.52 10.26 -2.28
N VAL A 200 2.63 9.60 -1.93
CA VAL A 200 3.48 8.88 -2.87
C VAL A 200 2.94 7.47 -3.12
N GLY A 201 2.60 7.19 -4.38
CA GLY A 201 2.14 5.87 -4.81
C GLY A 201 0.75 5.49 -4.26
N ASP A 202 0.36 4.25 -4.54
CA ASP A 202 -0.96 3.68 -4.20
C ASP A 202 -0.86 2.50 -3.23
N ARG A 203 0.37 2.15 -2.81
CA ARG A 203 0.58 1.04 -1.86
C ARG A 203 0.08 1.40 -0.48
N VAL A 204 -0.53 0.44 0.18
CA VAL A 204 -0.98 0.52 1.57
C VAL A 204 -0.24 -0.52 2.40
N LEU A 205 -0.06 -0.24 3.68
CA LEU A 205 0.65 -1.13 4.62
C LEU A 205 2.04 -1.54 4.07
N ALA A 206 2.76 -0.58 3.53
CA ALA A 206 4.09 -0.76 2.97
C ALA A 206 5.19 -0.48 4.02
N PRO A 207 6.34 -1.15 3.93
CA PRO A 207 6.67 -2.26 3.06
C PRO A 207 6.12 -3.59 3.58
N PRO A 208 6.14 -4.69 2.76
CA PRO A 208 5.73 -6.00 3.26
C PRO A 208 6.68 -6.49 4.36
N PRO A 209 6.16 -7.15 5.41
CA PRO A 209 6.97 -7.67 6.50
C PRO A 209 7.86 -8.84 6.05
N THR A 210 9.05 -8.92 6.63
CA THR A 210 10.04 -9.98 6.38
C THR A 210 10.60 -10.53 7.71
N ASP A 211 11.55 -11.45 7.66
CA ASP A 211 12.47 -11.66 8.77
C ASP A 211 13.53 -10.54 8.75
N TYR A 212 13.29 -9.48 9.50
CA TYR A 212 14.12 -8.27 9.51
C TYR A 212 15.57 -8.53 9.94
N ARG A 213 15.89 -9.70 10.49
CA ARG A 213 17.28 -10.12 10.78
C ARG A 213 18.03 -10.53 9.51
N ARG A 214 17.32 -10.85 8.43
CA ARG A 214 17.89 -11.31 7.15
C ARG A 214 17.67 -10.33 6.03
N THR A 215 16.45 -9.81 5.91
CA THR A 215 16.03 -8.99 4.78
C THR A 215 15.19 -7.82 5.25
N VAL A 216 15.54 -6.64 4.79
CA VAL A 216 14.77 -5.42 4.92
C VAL A 216 14.34 -4.99 3.51
N ILE A 217 13.05 -4.75 3.32
CA ILE A 217 12.53 -4.37 2.01
C ILE A 217 12.48 -2.85 1.88
N TYR A 218 12.90 -2.35 0.72
CA TYR A 218 12.63 -0.99 0.31
C TYR A 218 11.73 -0.96 -0.94
N ASP A 219 10.92 0.06 -1.05
CA ASP A 219 10.12 0.39 -2.22
C ASP A 219 10.79 1.50 -3.04
N ALA A 220 10.46 1.56 -4.33
CA ALA A 220 10.83 2.68 -5.17
C ALA A 220 9.62 3.21 -5.93
N TYR A 221 9.59 4.55 -6.11
CA TYR A 221 8.50 5.26 -6.76
C TYR A 221 9.02 6.29 -7.74
N ASP A 222 8.36 6.43 -8.88
CA ASP A 222 8.55 7.60 -9.73
C ASP A 222 7.76 8.77 -9.13
N VAL A 223 8.48 9.80 -8.74
CA VAL A 223 7.92 10.99 -8.12
C VAL A 223 8.22 12.26 -8.92
N THR A 224 8.56 12.10 -10.19
CA THR A 224 8.95 13.20 -11.08
C THR A 224 7.89 14.31 -11.10
N GLY A 225 6.62 13.94 -11.22
CA GLY A 225 5.51 14.91 -11.28
C GLY A 225 5.14 15.55 -9.93
N LEU A 226 5.80 15.14 -8.83
CA LEU A 226 5.55 15.69 -7.50
C LEU A 226 6.56 16.76 -7.07
N ILE A 227 7.66 16.92 -7.83
CA ILE A 227 8.75 17.85 -7.47
C ILE A 227 8.47 19.24 -8.06
N ALA A 228 8.69 20.27 -7.24
CA ALA A 228 8.56 21.70 -7.58
C ALA A 228 9.87 22.44 -7.30
N GLY A 229 9.86 23.79 -7.21
CA GLY A 229 11.02 24.58 -6.78
C GLY A 229 11.34 24.35 -5.30
N ASP A 230 10.39 24.72 -4.43
CA ASP A 230 10.44 24.48 -2.99
C ASP A 230 9.69 23.18 -2.68
N ASN A 231 10.29 22.32 -1.91
CA ASN A 231 9.74 20.98 -1.67
C ASN A 231 9.80 20.57 -0.20
N ALA A 232 8.83 19.78 0.20
CA ALA A 232 8.86 19.02 1.44
C ALA A 232 8.69 17.53 1.15
N VAL A 233 9.52 16.71 1.75
CA VAL A 233 9.31 15.25 1.86
C VAL A 233 8.93 14.94 3.30
N ALA A 234 7.81 14.25 3.47
CA ALA A 234 7.23 13.93 4.77
C ALA A 234 6.82 12.46 4.83
N VAL A 235 7.06 11.82 5.97
CA VAL A 235 6.79 10.38 6.15
C VAL A 235 6.22 10.13 7.54
N ALA A 236 5.06 9.49 7.61
CA ALA A 236 4.55 8.89 8.83
C ALA A 236 4.99 7.42 8.89
N VAL A 237 5.53 6.98 10.03
CA VAL A 237 5.98 5.60 10.24
C VAL A 237 5.27 5.02 11.44
N GLY A 238 4.40 4.02 11.19
CA GLY A 238 3.70 3.25 12.20
C GLY A 238 4.49 2.01 12.65
N ASN A 239 3.95 1.31 13.63
CA ASN A 239 4.62 0.18 14.29
C ASN A 239 4.79 -1.05 13.39
N GLY A 240 3.76 -1.40 12.63
CA GLY A 240 3.72 -2.59 11.79
C GLY A 240 4.10 -3.86 12.54
N ARG A 241 4.92 -4.70 11.89
CA ARG A 241 5.48 -5.92 12.52
C ARG A 241 6.90 -5.74 13.02
N TYR A 242 7.43 -4.55 12.99
CA TYR A 242 8.76 -4.27 13.50
C TYR A 242 8.74 -4.01 15.00
N TYR A 243 7.83 -3.15 15.46
CA TYR A 243 7.52 -2.95 16.87
C TYR A 243 6.20 -3.63 17.20
N THR A 244 6.27 -4.89 17.64
CA THR A 244 5.09 -5.70 17.88
C THR A 244 4.79 -5.82 19.36
N MET A 245 3.51 -5.88 19.68
CA MET A 245 3.03 -6.22 21.00
C MET A 245 3.50 -7.62 21.42
N GLN A 246 4.08 -7.76 22.59
CA GLN A 246 4.37 -9.04 23.18
C GLN A 246 3.09 -9.66 23.74
N GLN A 247 2.75 -10.88 23.29
CA GLN A 247 1.63 -11.61 23.88
C GLN A 247 2.13 -12.37 25.12
N ASN A 248 1.60 -12.02 26.30
CA ASN A 248 1.96 -12.61 27.58
C ASN A 248 1.92 -14.14 27.60
N LYS A 249 1.04 -14.75 26.84
CA LYS A 249 0.83 -16.20 26.88
C LYS A 249 1.75 -16.99 25.93
N LYS A 250 2.34 -16.33 24.94
CA LYS A 250 3.22 -16.97 23.95
C LYS A 250 4.29 -15.99 23.42
N PRO A 251 5.14 -15.43 24.28
CA PRO A 251 6.10 -14.39 23.90
C PRO A 251 7.11 -14.87 22.83
N TYR A 252 7.35 -16.18 22.74
CA TYR A 252 8.25 -16.76 21.74
C TYR A 252 7.73 -16.76 20.30
N LYS A 253 6.44 -16.43 20.08
CA LYS A 253 5.83 -16.38 18.74
C LYS A 253 5.87 -15.00 18.10
N ILE A 254 6.09 -13.97 18.88
CA ILE A 254 6.12 -12.59 18.41
C ILE A 254 7.45 -11.99 18.81
N THR A 255 8.23 -11.57 17.83
CA THR A 255 9.52 -10.92 18.04
C THR A 255 9.34 -9.42 17.87
N ASN A 256 9.72 -8.65 18.89
CA ASN A 256 9.94 -7.21 18.76
C ASN A 256 11.36 -6.99 18.23
N PHE A 257 11.49 -6.28 17.11
CA PHE A 257 12.76 -6.01 16.45
C PHE A 257 13.35 -4.65 16.83
N GLY A 258 12.58 -3.79 17.49
CA GLY A 258 12.98 -2.46 17.92
C GLY A 258 11.98 -1.39 17.51
N TYR A 259 12.36 -0.12 17.68
CA TYR A 259 11.54 1.04 17.41
C TYR A 259 11.43 1.33 15.91
N PRO A 260 10.30 1.93 15.42
CA PRO A 260 10.13 2.29 14.02
C PRO A 260 11.24 3.21 13.50
N LYS A 261 11.72 2.95 12.29
CA LYS A 261 12.84 3.64 11.66
C LYS A 261 12.54 3.94 10.20
N LEU A 262 13.20 4.96 9.68
CA LEU A 262 13.10 5.40 8.29
C LEU A 262 14.49 5.46 7.65
N ARG A 263 14.60 5.02 6.39
CA ARG A 263 15.72 5.28 5.50
C ARG A 263 15.21 5.65 4.13
N LEU A 264 15.75 6.71 3.54
CA LEU A 264 15.25 7.27 2.28
C LEU A 264 16.39 7.87 1.45
N ASN A 265 16.33 7.66 0.13
CA ASN A 265 17.03 8.42 -0.90
C ASN A 265 16.00 8.93 -1.92
N LEU A 266 15.94 10.21 -2.15
CA LEU A 266 15.25 10.82 -3.28
C LEU A 266 16.30 11.27 -4.30
N VAL A 267 16.40 10.57 -5.42
CA VAL A 267 17.36 10.85 -6.49
C VAL A 267 16.67 11.66 -7.57
N ILE A 268 17.14 12.87 -7.81
CA ILE A 268 16.62 13.83 -8.79
C ILE A 268 17.68 13.97 -9.89
N GLU A 269 17.31 13.65 -11.13
CA GLU A 269 18.12 13.83 -12.33
C GLU A 269 17.58 15.02 -13.13
N TYR A 270 18.43 15.98 -13.38
CA TYR A 270 18.10 17.18 -14.17
C TYR A 270 18.34 16.95 -15.67
N ALA A 271 17.73 17.80 -16.52
CA ALA A 271 17.87 17.73 -17.96
C ALA A 271 19.33 17.91 -18.43
N ASP A 272 20.16 18.63 -17.66
CA ASP A 272 21.60 18.81 -17.91
C ASP A 272 22.46 17.58 -17.52
N GLY A 273 21.83 16.52 -17.01
CA GLY A 273 22.46 15.27 -16.59
C GLY A 273 23.02 15.29 -15.16
N LYS A 274 22.97 16.41 -14.44
CA LYS A 274 23.36 16.44 -13.02
C LYS A 274 22.35 15.66 -12.17
N LYS A 275 22.82 15.17 -11.02
CA LYS A 275 21.99 14.50 -10.03
C LYS A 275 22.11 15.17 -8.66
N LYS A 276 20.97 15.39 -8.02
CA LYS A 276 20.83 15.75 -6.60
C LYS A 276 20.23 14.57 -5.84
N THR A 277 20.74 14.28 -4.65
CA THR A 277 20.13 13.28 -3.77
C THR A 277 19.75 13.95 -2.46
N VAL A 278 18.47 13.91 -2.14
CA VAL A 278 17.94 14.23 -0.81
C VAL A 278 17.86 12.92 -0.04
N SER A 279 18.35 12.89 1.18
CA SER A 279 18.44 11.64 1.93
C SER A 279 18.18 11.84 3.42
N THR A 280 17.77 10.78 4.09
CA THR A 280 17.61 10.80 5.54
C THR A 280 18.93 11.02 6.24
N ASP A 281 18.98 12.02 7.11
CA ASP A 281 20.14 12.38 7.93
C ASP A 281 19.69 12.95 9.29
N GLY A 282 20.67 13.36 10.12
CA GLY A 282 20.40 13.97 11.42
C GLY A 282 19.87 15.41 11.36
N LYS A 283 19.46 15.94 10.21
CA LYS A 283 18.81 17.27 10.09
C LYS A 283 17.29 17.15 9.94
N TRP A 284 16.78 15.95 9.67
CA TRP A 284 15.35 15.73 9.57
C TRP A 284 14.66 16.04 10.89
N LYS A 285 13.47 16.60 10.80
CA LYS A 285 12.60 16.88 11.93
C LYS A 285 11.71 15.67 12.21
N LEU A 286 11.43 15.44 13.50
CA LEU A 286 10.62 14.31 13.96
C LEU A 286 9.67 14.77 15.07
N SER A 287 8.42 14.29 15.00
CA SER A 287 7.46 14.35 16.09
C SER A 287 6.82 12.98 16.31
N ALA A 288 6.58 12.62 17.56
CA ALA A 288 5.80 11.45 17.97
C ALA A 288 4.46 11.86 18.63
N ASP A 289 4.13 13.16 18.67
CA ASP A 289 2.90 13.69 19.29
C ASP A 289 1.81 14.02 18.28
N GLY A 290 1.77 13.29 17.16
CA GLY A 290 0.76 13.47 16.11
C GLY A 290 -0.51 12.67 16.33
N ALA A 291 -1.41 12.70 15.35
CA ALA A 291 -2.76 12.17 15.45
C ALA A 291 -2.83 10.65 15.66
N ILE A 292 -1.96 9.85 15.03
CA ILE A 292 -1.92 8.40 15.25
C ILE A 292 -1.20 8.13 16.57
N ARG A 293 -1.99 7.84 17.60
CA ARG A 293 -1.52 7.65 18.98
C ARG A 293 -1.04 6.23 19.25
N SER A 294 -1.55 5.28 18.49
CA SER A 294 -1.22 3.86 18.59
C SER A 294 -1.68 3.16 17.33
N ASP A 295 -0.89 2.26 16.80
CA ASP A 295 -1.29 1.39 15.70
C ASP A 295 -0.79 -0.04 15.89
N ASN A 296 -1.56 -1.01 15.43
CA ASN A 296 -1.18 -2.42 15.43
C ASN A 296 -2.06 -3.21 14.45
N GLU A 297 -1.46 -4.13 13.70
CA GLU A 297 -2.20 -4.96 12.72
C GLU A 297 -3.28 -5.87 13.36
N TYR A 298 -3.19 -6.19 14.65
CA TYR A 298 -4.14 -7.08 15.35
C TYR A 298 -5.19 -6.31 16.15
N ASP A 299 -4.77 -5.18 16.74
CA ASP A 299 -5.57 -4.46 17.71
C ASP A 299 -6.31 -3.29 17.06
N GLY A 300 -5.76 -2.70 16.03
CA GLY A 300 -6.32 -1.54 15.36
C GLY A 300 -5.51 -0.26 15.60
N GLU A 301 -6.11 0.86 15.26
CA GLU A 301 -5.49 2.19 15.32
C GLU A 301 -6.25 3.11 16.27
N ILE A 302 -5.54 3.94 17.01
CA ILE A 302 -6.09 5.04 17.80
C ILE A 302 -5.65 6.34 17.16
N TYR A 303 -6.61 7.10 16.66
CA TYR A 303 -6.42 8.38 16.03
C TYR A 303 -7.06 9.50 16.86
N ASP A 304 -6.31 10.55 17.16
CA ASP A 304 -6.77 11.73 17.88
C ASP A 304 -6.69 12.95 16.97
N ALA A 305 -7.83 13.38 16.43
CA ALA A 305 -7.90 14.50 15.50
C ALA A 305 -7.41 15.82 16.12
N ARG A 306 -7.49 15.97 17.45
CA ARG A 306 -6.98 17.15 18.18
C ARG A 306 -5.46 17.29 18.11
N LYS A 307 -4.76 16.26 17.62
CA LYS A 307 -3.30 16.15 17.49
C LYS A 307 -2.83 16.16 16.04
N GLU A 308 -3.70 16.50 15.11
CA GLU A 308 -3.31 16.67 13.71
C GLU A 308 -2.29 17.81 13.55
N PHE A 309 -1.41 17.64 12.60
CA PHE A 309 -0.44 18.63 12.18
C PHE A 309 -0.87 19.19 10.82
N ASP A 310 -1.75 20.19 10.82
CA ASP A 310 -2.28 20.76 9.58
C ASP A 310 -1.14 21.28 8.69
N GLY A 311 -1.06 20.76 7.47
CA GLY A 311 -0.06 21.18 6.49
C GLY A 311 1.36 20.63 6.70
N TRP A 312 1.61 19.71 7.63
CA TRP A 312 2.96 19.17 7.92
C TRP A 312 3.67 18.53 6.73
N THR A 313 2.92 18.17 5.70
CA THR A 313 3.45 17.59 4.47
C THR A 313 3.79 18.60 3.38
N MET A 314 3.53 19.90 3.66
CA MET A 314 3.75 21.00 2.74
C MET A 314 5.09 21.71 3.00
N PRO A 315 5.69 22.36 1.98
CA PRO A 315 6.78 23.30 2.20
C PRO A 315 6.35 24.48 3.07
N GLY A 316 7.28 25.02 3.87
CA GLY A 316 7.05 26.17 4.72
C GLY A 316 6.26 25.89 6.00
N TYR A 317 6.04 24.63 6.35
CA TYR A 317 5.42 24.26 7.63
C TYR A 317 6.34 24.60 8.80
N ASP A 318 5.80 25.22 9.85
CA ASP A 318 6.56 25.52 11.08
C ASP A 318 6.81 24.25 11.93
N ASP A 319 7.94 23.61 11.70
CA ASP A 319 8.41 22.45 12.45
C ASP A 319 9.38 22.80 13.60
N SER A 320 9.41 24.07 14.03
CA SER A 320 10.31 24.55 15.09
C SER A 320 10.14 23.82 16.43
N ARG A 321 8.92 23.30 16.69
CA ARG A 321 8.59 22.49 17.89
C ARG A 321 8.96 21.03 17.76
N TRP A 322 9.32 20.56 16.56
CA TRP A 322 9.71 19.19 16.32
C TRP A 322 11.16 18.98 16.72
N GLN A 323 11.46 17.86 17.31
CA GLN A 323 12.84 17.51 17.59
C GLN A 323 13.59 17.09 16.33
N THR A 324 14.90 17.07 16.38
CA THR A 324 15.72 16.50 15.33
C THR A 324 15.64 14.97 15.43
N ALA A 325 15.49 14.32 14.29
CA ALA A 325 15.53 12.86 14.22
C ALA A 325 16.90 12.31 14.62
N GLU A 326 16.91 11.24 15.39
CA GLU A 326 18.15 10.59 15.81
C GLU A 326 18.67 9.66 14.71
N ARG A 327 20.00 9.55 14.61
CA ARG A 327 20.61 8.44 13.90
C ARG A 327 20.49 7.20 14.77
N VAL A 328 19.83 6.18 14.25
CA VAL A 328 19.51 4.99 15.01
C VAL A 328 20.29 3.78 14.54
N ALA A 329 20.30 2.72 15.35
CA ALA A 329 21.01 1.50 15.04
C ALA A 329 20.60 0.90 13.69
N ILE A 330 21.59 0.44 12.93
CA ILE A 330 21.38 -0.23 11.64
C ILE A 330 20.76 -1.61 11.90
N PRO A 331 19.66 -1.99 11.19
CA PRO A 331 19.11 -3.33 11.30
C PRO A 331 20.09 -4.38 10.75
N TYR A 332 20.00 -5.61 11.24
CA TYR A 332 20.90 -6.70 10.80
C TYR A 332 20.61 -7.16 9.38
N GLY A 333 19.37 -7.01 8.90
CA GLY A 333 18.95 -7.49 7.58
C GLY A 333 19.53 -6.67 6.44
N THR A 334 19.81 -7.33 5.31
CA THR A 334 20.23 -6.67 4.06
C THR A 334 19.04 -5.98 3.40
N LEU A 335 19.23 -4.73 2.97
CA LEU A 335 18.25 -4.01 2.16
C LEU A 335 18.11 -4.67 0.77
N ARG A 336 16.88 -4.92 0.37
CA ARG A 336 16.50 -5.52 -0.91
C ARG A 336 15.35 -4.77 -1.54
N GLY A 337 15.38 -4.63 -2.86
CA GLY A 337 14.26 -4.09 -3.63
C GLY A 337 13.00 -4.94 -3.47
N ASN A 338 11.86 -4.29 -3.41
CA ASN A 338 10.58 -4.99 -3.35
C ASN A 338 10.27 -5.68 -4.68
N MET A 339 10.55 -6.97 -4.76
CA MET A 339 10.31 -7.84 -5.91
C MET A 339 8.94 -8.53 -5.85
N SER A 340 7.99 -7.98 -5.10
CA SER A 340 6.62 -8.48 -5.02
C SER A 340 5.61 -7.39 -5.33
N PRO A 341 4.45 -7.72 -5.88
CA PRO A 341 3.34 -6.78 -5.94
C PRO A 341 3.02 -6.30 -4.53
N GLY A 342 2.99 -4.98 -4.32
CA GLY A 342 2.60 -4.39 -3.04
C GLY A 342 1.12 -4.67 -2.72
N MET A 343 0.72 -4.37 -1.49
CA MET A 343 -0.69 -4.29 -1.15
C MET A 343 -1.26 -2.99 -1.69
N THR A 344 -2.41 -3.09 -2.37
CA THR A 344 -3.17 -1.94 -2.86
C THR A 344 -4.65 -2.12 -2.54
N VAL A 345 -5.38 -1.02 -2.53
CA VAL A 345 -6.84 -1.06 -2.45
C VAL A 345 -7.39 -1.57 -3.78
N LEU A 346 -8.01 -2.75 -3.76
CA LEU A 346 -8.54 -3.37 -4.98
C LEU A 346 -9.95 -2.91 -5.31
N LYS A 347 -10.75 -2.65 -4.28
CA LYS A 347 -12.17 -2.34 -4.43
C LYS A 347 -12.70 -1.67 -3.17
N GLU A 348 -13.54 -0.67 -3.36
CA GLU A 348 -14.42 -0.14 -2.33
C GLU A 348 -15.77 -0.88 -2.41
N ILE A 349 -16.34 -1.22 -1.24
CA ILE A 349 -17.58 -2.00 -1.13
C ILE A 349 -18.54 -1.20 -0.26
N GLU A 350 -19.75 -0.94 -0.79
CA GLU A 350 -20.81 -0.31 -0.01
C GLU A 350 -21.50 -1.30 0.95
N PRO A 351 -22.01 -0.82 2.10
CA PRO A 351 -22.76 -1.65 3.00
C PRO A 351 -24.03 -2.20 2.36
N LYS A 352 -24.31 -3.46 2.65
CA LYS A 352 -25.57 -4.11 2.32
C LYS A 352 -26.69 -3.62 3.24
N SER A 353 -26.39 -3.44 4.52
CA SER A 353 -27.31 -2.90 5.51
C SER A 353 -26.59 -2.21 6.65
N VAL A 354 -27.28 -1.28 7.31
CA VAL A 354 -26.88 -0.62 8.54
C VAL A 354 -28.04 -0.73 9.52
N THR A 355 -27.82 -1.37 10.66
CA THR A 355 -28.86 -1.70 11.65
C THR A 355 -28.52 -1.06 13.00
N PRO A 356 -29.40 -0.25 13.59
CA PRO A 356 -29.20 0.26 14.95
C PRO A 356 -29.14 -0.87 15.97
N ILE A 357 -28.24 -0.72 16.94
CA ILE A 357 -28.16 -1.59 18.11
C ILE A 357 -27.95 -0.75 19.39
N SER A 358 -28.20 -1.35 20.52
CA SER A 358 -27.92 -0.73 21.82
C SER A 358 -26.61 -1.27 22.39
N VAL A 359 -25.70 -0.36 22.74
CA VAL A 359 -24.42 -0.69 23.38
C VAL A 359 -24.33 0.17 24.66
N SER A 360 -24.05 -0.46 25.79
CA SER A 360 -24.23 0.15 27.13
C SER A 360 -23.32 1.37 27.39
N ASP A 361 -22.14 1.44 26.74
CA ASP A 361 -21.15 2.50 26.89
C ASP A 361 -21.20 3.56 25.79
N ALA A 362 -22.18 3.46 24.90
CA ALA A 362 -22.28 4.36 23.75
C ALA A 362 -23.60 5.14 23.75
N ARG A 363 -23.55 6.40 23.25
CA ARG A 363 -24.77 7.18 22.98
C ARG A 363 -25.56 6.57 21.83
N GLN A 364 -24.87 6.14 20.81
CA GLN A 364 -25.44 5.59 19.59
C GLN A 364 -24.53 4.49 19.03
N SER A 365 -25.15 3.47 18.47
CA SER A 365 -24.42 2.40 17.82
C SER A 365 -25.19 1.81 16.66
N VAL A 366 -24.47 1.40 15.63
CA VAL A 366 -25.00 0.68 14.48
C VAL A 366 -24.10 -0.50 14.12
N VAL A 367 -24.69 -1.56 13.59
CA VAL A 367 -23.97 -2.65 12.93
C VAL A 367 -24.12 -2.52 11.43
N VAL A 368 -22.99 -2.54 10.76
CA VAL A 368 -22.84 -2.48 9.29
C VAL A 368 -22.58 -3.89 8.78
N ASP A 369 -23.38 -4.41 7.84
CA ASP A 369 -23.14 -5.66 7.10
C ASP A 369 -22.63 -5.34 5.70
N LEU A 370 -21.44 -5.83 5.35
CA LEU A 370 -20.87 -5.71 3.99
C LEU A 370 -21.42 -6.77 3.02
N GLY A 371 -22.18 -7.75 3.51
CA GLY A 371 -22.67 -8.85 2.70
C GLY A 371 -21.62 -9.90 2.33
N GLN A 372 -20.34 -9.66 2.60
CA GLN A 372 -19.23 -10.59 2.36
C GLN A 372 -18.09 -10.36 3.35
N ASN A 373 -17.33 -11.42 3.64
CA ASN A 373 -16.12 -11.30 4.44
C ASN A 373 -14.98 -10.72 3.61
N ILE A 374 -14.23 -9.78 4.18
CA ILE A 374 -13.11 -9.08 3.52
C ILE A 374 -11.89 -9.02 4.43
N ALA A 375 -10.73 -8.70 3.85
CA ALA A 375 -9.57 -8.18 4.55
C ALA A 375 -9.41 -6.69 4.16
N GLY A 376 -9.49 -5.80 5.13
CA GLY A 376 -9.45 -4.35 4.90
C GLY A 376 -9.84 -3.54 6.12
N TRP A 377 -10.42 -2.37 5.91
CA TRP A 377 -10.88 -1.46 6.97
C TRP A 377 -12.12 -0.69 6.53
N LEU A 378 -12.74 0.03 7.46
CA LEU A 378 -13.79 0.98 7.13
C LEU A 378 -13.21 2.36 6.83
N LYS A 379 -13.74 2.99 5.78
CA LYS A 379 -13.66 4.41 5.54
C LYS A 379 -14.99 5.01 5.97
N VAL A 380 -14.98 5.81 7.02
CA VAL A 380 -16.20 6.35 7.62
C VAL A 380 -16.24 7.86 7.47
N LYS A 381 -17.44 8.38 7.28
CA LYS A 381 -17.68 9.80 7.42
C LYS A 381 -18.00 10.06 8.90
N ILE A 382 -17.14 10.83 9.56
CA ILE A 382 -17.31 11.14 10.96
C ILE A 382 -18.59 11.98 11.11
N PRO A 383 -19.51 11.59 12.01
CA PRO A 383 -20.72 12.38 12.29
C PRO A 383 -20.37 13.67 13.04
N ASP A 384 -21.37 14.55 13.20
CA ASP A 384 -21.22 15.70 14.07
C ASP A 384 -21.16 15.20 15.53
N VAL A 385 -20.02 15.37 16.16
CA VAL A 385 -19.69 14.94 17.52
C VAL A 385 -18.95 16.06 18.25
N GLU A 386 -18.99 16.03 19.59
CA GLU A 386 -18.28 17.02 20.39
C GLU A 386 -16.78 16.69 20.49
N ALA A 387 -15.95 17.72 20.70
CA ALA A 387 -14.53 17.53 20.93
C ALA A 387 -14.27 16.53 22.08
N GLY A 388 -13.44 15.51 21.81
CA GLY A 388 -13.16 14.42 22.75
C GLY A 388 -14.12 13.24 22.69
N ASP A 389 -15.28 13.36 22.02
CA ASP A 389 -16.09 12.18 21.71
C ASP A 389 -15.28 11.20 20.86
N THR A 390 -15.58 9.93 21.01
CA THR A 390 -14.82 8.89 20.33
C THR A 390 -15.73 8.05 19.45
N VAL A 391 -15.42 7.98 18.15
CA VAL A 391 -16.02 7.02 17.23
C VAL A 391 -15.23 5.73 17.32
N ARG A 392 -15.81 4.71 17.93
CA ARG A 392 -15.24 3.37 18.06
C ARG A 392 -15.76 2.48 16.94
N ILE A 393 -14.88 1.78 16.24
CA ILE A 393 -15.21 0.84 15.18
C ILE A 393 -14.67 -0.54 15.58
N ARG A 394 -15.57 -1.49 15.85
CA ARG A 394 -15.25 -2.89 16.16
C ARG A 394 -15.58 -3.78 14.99
N TYR A 395 -14.78 -4.81 14.76
CA TYR A 395 -14.90 -5.68 13.60
C TYR A 395 -15.17 -7.13 13.98
N ALA A 396 -15.97 -7.84 13.18
CA ALA A 396 -16.24 -9.27 13.35
C ALA A 396 -16.63 -9.95 12.03
N GLU A 397 -16.42 -11.27 11.95
CA GLU A 397 -16.85 -12.08 10.81
C GLU A 397 -18.30 -12.57 10.93
N LYS A 398 -18.86 -12.55 12.16
CA LYS A 398 -20.21 -13.02 12.50
C LYS A 398 -20.90 -12.08 13.49
N ILE A 399 -22.22 -12.22 13.56
CA ILE A 399 -23.07 -11.61 14.60
C ILE A 399 -23.77 -12.70 15.43
N ASN A 400 -24.15 -12.35 16.64
CA ASN A 400 -25.02 -13.13 17.52
C ASN A 400 -26.49 -13.00 17.09
N ASP A 401 -27.37 -13.80 17.69
CA ASP A 401 -28.80 -13.78 17.41
C ASP A 401 -29.49 -12.44 17.79
N ASP A 402 -28.91 -11.71 18.72
CA ASP A 402 -29.35 -10.36 19.14
C ASP A 402 -28.82 -9.24 18.23
N GLY A 403 -28.06 -9.58 17.18
CA GLY A 403 -27.45 -8.63 16.25
C GLY A 403 -26.12 -8.03 16.71
N SER A 404 -25.65 -8.32 17.91
CA SER A 404 -24.34 -7.89 18.40
C SER A 404 -23.19 -8.64 17.70
N LEU A 405 -21.98 -8.08 17.71
CA LEU A 405 -20.82 -8.72 17.09
C LEU A 405 -20.39 -9.97 17.87
N TRP A 406 -20.19 -11.10 17.18
CA TRP A 406 -19.54 -12.27 17.76
C TRP A 406 -18.03 -12.16 17.58
N ARG A 407 -17.28 -12.05 18.69
CA ARG A 407 -15.86 -11.74 18.69
C ARG A 407 -14.98 -12.77 19.40
N ASP A 408 -15.52 -13.89 19.83
CA ASP A 408 -14.78 -14.91 20.59
C ASP A 408 -13.63 -15.54 19.79
N ASN A 409 -13.74 -15.60 18.46
CA ASN A 409 -12.70 -16.08 17.56
C ASN A 409 -11.47 -15.16 17.53
N LEU A 410 -11.59 -13.90 17.90
CA LEU A 410 -10.49 -12.94 17.89
C LEU A 410 -9.49 -13.19 19.03
N ARG A 411 -9.87 -13.97 20.05
CA ARG A 411 -9.05 -14.32 21.21
C ARG A 411 -8.61 -13.08 21.99
N HIS A 412 -7.38 -12.59 21.75
CA HIS A 412 -6.78 -11.44 22.44
C HIS A 412 -6.63 -10.21 21.54
N ALA A 413 -6.95 -10.32 20.24
CA ALA A 413 -6.91 -9.17 19.36
C ALA A 413 -8.11 -8.25 19.63
N TYR A 414 -7.83 -6.96 19.84
CA TYR A 414 -8.91 -5.99 20.05
C TYR A 414 -9.68 -5.73 18.76
N SER A 415 -9.04 -5.80 17.61
CA SER A 415 -9.68 -5.58 16.28
C SER A 415 -10.65 -4.41 16.32
N THR A 416 -10.14 -3.24 16.74
CA THR A 416 -10.94 -2.05 17.04
C THR A 416 -10.16 -0.80 16.67
N ASP A 417 -10.77 0.07 15.88
CA ASP A 417 -10.24 1.39 15.60
C ASP A 417 -10.97 2.46 16.40
N TYR A 418 -10.27 3.52 16.77
CA TYR A 418 -10.80 4.65 17.51
C TYR A 418 -10.44 5.95 16.82
N TYR A 419 -11.44 6.80 16.61
CA TYR A 419 -11.27 8.18 16.19
C TYR A 419 -11.74 9.11 17.28
N ILE A 420 -10.83 9.90 17.87
CA ILE A 420 -11.15 10.90 18.89
C ILE A 420 -11.34 12.24 18.18
N ALA A 421 -12.52 12.82 18.32
CA ALA A 421 -12.96 13.99 17.61
C ALA A 421 -12.33 15.29 18.13
N ASP A 422 -12.11 16.25 17.24
CA ASP A 422 -11.72 17.62 17.58
C ASP A 422 -12.92 18.58 17.71
N GLY A 423 -14.13 18.13 17.27
CA GLY A 423 -15.36 18.92 17.29
C GLY A 423 -15.59 19.74 16.02
N THR A 424 -14.73 19.60 15.00
CA THR A 424 -14.85 20.31 13.72
C THR A 424 -15.05 19.40 12.51
N GLU A 425 -15.45 18.17 12.72
CA GLU A 425 -15.46 17.09 11.73
C GLU A 425 -16.34 17.37 10.50
N GLN A 426 -17.48 18.04 10.65
CA GLN A 426 -18.43 18.46 9.59
C GLN A 426 -18.48 17.56 8.34
N GLY A 427 -18.50 16.24 8.58
CA GLY A 427 -18.53 15.25 7.50
C GLY A 427 -17.15 14.91 6.91
N ARG A 428 -16.08 15.08 7.66
CA ARG A 428 -14.73 14.58 7.35
C ARG A 428 -14.76 13.07 7.12
N TRP A 429 -14.07 12.62 6.09
CA TRP A 429 -13.82 11.21 5.87
C TRP A 429 -12.55 10.79 6.58
N TRP A 430 -12.64 9.71 7.34
CA TRP A 430 -11.50 9.10 8.02
C TRP A 430 -11.41 7.60 7.75
N GLN A 431 -10.20 7.07 7.76
CA GLN A 431 -9.86 5.66 7.72
C GLN A 431 -8.53 5.44 8.43
N PRO A 432 -8.27 4.27 9.05
CA PRO A 432 -6.98 3.98 9.64
C PRO A 432 -5.90 3.82 8.56
N ALA A 433 -4.64 4.14 8.92
CA ALA A 433 -3.50 4.10 8.02
C ALA A 433 -2.67 2.80 8.16
N PHE A 434 -2.45 2.32 9.39
CA PHE A 434 -1.45 1.30 9.68
C PHE A 434 -2.02 0.00 10.27
N THR A 435 -3.29 -0.28 10.01
CA THR A 435 -3.97 -1.51 10.41
C THR A 435 -4.86 -2.07 9.33
N TYR A 436 -5.31 -3.31 9.48
CA TYR A 436 -6.37 -3.93 8.69
C TYR A 436 -7.04 -5.04 9.49
N HIS A 437 -8.27 -5.39 9.12
CA HIS A 437 -9.08 -6.38 9.81
C HIS A 437 -9.67 -7.41 8.85
N GLY A 438 -9.93 -8.62 9.34
CA GLY A 438 -10.74 -9.62 8.65
C GLY A 438 -12.16 -9.55 9.18
N PHE A 439 -13.14 -9.13 8.37
CA PHE A 439 -14.50 -8.92 8.84
C PHE A 439 -15.55 -8.95 7.72
N ARG A 440 -16.79 -9.19 8.13
CA ARG A 440 -18.00 -8.91 7.35
C ARG A 440 -18.83 -7.83 8.00
N TYR A 441 -18.84 -7.82 9.34
CA TYR A 441 -19.65 -6.91 10.15
C TYR A 441 -18.76 -5.92 10.89
N ALA A 442 -19.19 -4.68 10.98
CA ALA A 442 -18.55 -3.70 11.82
C ALA A 442 -19.59 -2.97 12.67
N GLU A 443 -19.26 -2.77 13.94
CA GLU A 443 -20.04 -1.94 14.84
C GLU A 443 -19.38 -0.57 14.94
N ILE A 444 -20.14 0.47 14.65
CA ILE A 444 -19.73 1.86 14.83
C ILE A 444 -20.50 2.42 16.02
N SER A 445 -19.77 2.90 17.04
CA SER A 445 -20.33 3.42 18.28
C SER A 445 -19.76 4.80 18.59
N ILE A 446 -20.60 5.73 19.08
CA ILE A 446 -20.18 7.04 19.58
C ILE A 446 -20.11 6.96 21.10
N LEU A 447 -18.89 7.12 21.63
CA LEU A 447 -18.60 7.16 23.06
C LEU A 447 -18.44 8.62 23.49
N PRO A 448 -19.13 9.07 24.56
CA PRO A 448 -18.96 10.43 25.04
C PRO A 448 -17.59 10.67 25.67
N ALA A 449 -17.06 11.87 25.53
CA ALA A 449 -15.80 12.30 26.16
C ALA A 449 -15.86 12.21 27.69
N ASP A 450 -17.03 12.45 28.26
CA ASP A 450 -17.30 12.37 29.67
C ASP A 450 -18.41 11.33 29.93
N ALA A 451 -18.00 10.16 30.44
CA ALA A 451 -18.93 9.09 30.80
C ALA A 451 -19.88 9.46 31.93
N THR A 452 -19.68 10.61 32.64
CA THR A 452 -20.55 11.11 33.71
C THR A 452 -21.69 11.99 33.21
N LYS A 453 -21.68 12.38 31.93
CA LYS A 453 -22.84 13.09 31.34
C LYS A 453 -24.00 12.11 31.22
N GLU A 454 -25.03 12.33 32.04
CA GLU A 454 -26.25 11.54 32.05
C GLU A 454 -26.82 11.34 30.63
N LYS A 455 -27.16 10.09 30.36
CA LYS A 455 -27.87 9.70 29.14
C LYS A 455 -29.22 10.41 29.11
N THR A 456 -29.35 11.50 28.37
CA THR A 456 -30.67 11.97 27.94
C THR A 456 -31.10 11.12 26.75
N PRO A 457 -32.17 10.33 26.86
CA PRO A 457 -32.68 9.62 25.71
C PRO A 457 -33.32 10.63 24.74
N ASP A 458 -33.15 10.46 23.47
CA ASP A 458 -34.20 10.66 22.48
C ASP A 458 -34.11 11.67 21.35
N SER A 459 -33.13 12.46 21.10
CA SER A 459 -33.29 13.23 19.87
C SER A 459 -32.33 12.88 18.72
N HIS A 460 -31.25 12.18 19.01
CA HIS A 460 -30.14 12.00 18.07
C HIS A 460 -30.08 10.64 17.36
N LEU A 461 -30.78 9.61 17.82
CA LEU A 461 -30.84 8.30 17.16
C LEU A 461 -31.41 8.40 15.73
N SER A 462 -32.40 9.27 15.54
CA SER A 462 -32.97 9.54 14.21
C SER A 462 -31.98 10.27 13.31
N THR A 463 -31.12 11.11 13.86
CA THR A 463 -30.15 11.93 13.13
C THR A 463 -28.94 11.10 12.71
N LEU A 464 -28.38 10.25 13.57
CA LEU A 464 -27.28 9.37 13.20
C LEU A 464 -27.73 8.32 12.17
N ASN A 465 -28.89 7.69 12.38
CA ASN A 465 -29.50 6.82 11.40
C ASN A 465 -29.75 7.53 10.07
N SER A 466 -30.23 8.77 10.12
CA SER A 466 -30.45 9.57 8.90
C SER A 466 -29.14 10.01 8.25
N GLN A 467 -28.08 10.29 9.03
CA GLN A 467 -26.78 10.70 8.50
C GLN A 467 -25.99 9.50 7.96
N LEU A 468 -25.89 8.40 8.71
CA LEU A 468 -25.29 7.16 8.20
C LEU A 468 -26.11 6.56 7.05
N TYR A 469 -27.43 6.61 7.13
CA TYR A 469 -28.34 6.15 6.07
C TYR A 469 -28.39 7.10 4.88
N ARG A 470 -28.28 8.42 5.07
CA ARG A 470 -28.10 9.39 3.98
C ARG A 470 -26.75 9.18 3.30
N LEU A 471 -25.69 8.87 4.02
CA LEU A 471 -24.37 8.58 3.49
C LEU A 471 -24.36 7.34 2.59
N CYS A 472 -25.07 6.30 2.98
CA CYS A 472 -25.28 5.11 2.17
C CYS A 472 -26.24 5.35 0.98
N ARG A 473 -27.20 6.28 1.11
CA ARG A 473 -28.27 6.54 0.09
C ARG A 473 -27.99 7.69 -0.85
N GLN A 474 -27.21 8.69 -0.46
CA GLN A 474 -26.95 9.90 -1.26
C GLN A 474 -25.94 9.71 -2.39
N ARG A 475 -25.33 8.53 -2.54
CA ARG A 475 -24.42 8.24 -3.65
C ARG A 475 -24.85 7.05 -4.49
N ARG A 476 -25.93 7.24 -5.22
CA ARG A 476 -26.13 6.54 -6.51
C ARG A 476 -25.13 7.03 -7.58
N ASP A 477 -24.42 8.12 -7.33
CA ASP A 477 -23.50 8.76 -8.25
C ASP A 477 -22.05 8.81 -7.71
N GLY A 478 -21.44 7.63 -7.44
CA GLY A 478 -20.00 7.51 -7.25
C GLY A 478 -19.53 7.18 -5.83
N ALA A 479 -19.10 5.97 -5.72
CA ALA A 479 -18.12 5.36 -4.83
C ALA A 479 -17.94 5.93 -3.43
N HIS A 480 -18.32 5.13 -2.42
CA HIS A 480 -17.57 5.15 -1.13
C HIS A 480 -18.15 4.14 -0.15
N GLY A 481 -17.29 3.35 0.36
CA GLY A 481 -17.66 2.43 1.36
C GLY A 481 -16.47 1.71 1.94
N TYR A 482 -16.04 0.58 1.47
CA TYR A 482 -15.16 -0.29 2.21
C TYR A 482 -14.01 -0.78 1.34
N VAL A 483 -12.85 -0.89 1.94
CA VAL A 483 -11.60 -1.19 1.23
C VAL A 483 -11.24 -2.66 1.43
N ARG A 484 -11.02 -3.38 0.33
CA ARG A 484 -10.42 -4.71 0.33
C ARG A 484 -8.95 -4.60 -0.02
N VAL A 485 -8.09 -5.03 0.88
CA VAL A 485 -6.66 -5.18 0.61
C VAL A 485 -6.37 -6.62 0.18
N ARG A 486 -5.75 -6.80 -0.97
CA ARG A 486 -5.34 -8.13 -1.46
C ARG A 486 -3.83 -8.16 -1.67
N ARG A 487 -3.18 -9.19 -1.15
CA ARG A 487 -1.87 -9.59 -1.68
C ARG A 487 -2.08 -10.21 -3.06
N HIS A 488 -1.45 -9.70 -4.08
CA HIS A 488 -1.35 -10.42 -5.34
C HIS A 488 -0.59 -11.73 -5.07
N ARG A 489 -1.30 -12.84 -4.98
CA ARG A 489 -0.65 -14.15 -5.19
C ARG A 489 -0.33 -14.20 -6.67
N ALA A 490 0.95 -14.36 -7.00
CA ALA A 490 1.31 -14.87 -8.32
C ALA A 490 0.55 -16.19 -8.51
N GLN A 491 -0.38 -16.22 -9.45
CA GLN A 491 -0.99 -17.48 -9.86
C GLN A 491 0.14 -18.36 -10.38
N GLN A 492 0.48 -19.38 -9.62
CA GLN A 492 1.20 -20.52 -10.16
C GLN A 492 0.19 -21.29 -11.01
N ASP A 493 0.21 -21.11 -12.30
CA ASP A 493 -0.35 -22.07 -13.25
C ASP A 493 0.52 -23.32 -13.19
N ILE A 494 0.19 -24.23 -12.28
CA ILE A 494 0.71 -25.60 -12.31
C ILE A 494 -0.14 -26.32 -13.34
N PRO A 495 0.43 -26.85 -14.43
CA PRO A 495 -0.33 -27.69 -15.37
C PRO A 495 -0.84 -28.90 -14.60
N GLN A 496 -2.15 -29.09 -14.54
CA GLN A 496 -2.74 -30.33 -14.05
C GLN A 496 -2.35 -31.43 -15.03
N ARG A 497 -1.36 -32.25 -14.65
CA ARG A 497 -1.14 -33.53 -15.28
C ARG A 497 -2.31 -34.43 -14.91
N HIS A 498 -3.08 -34.83 -15.89
CA HIS A 498 -4.00 -35.96 -15.79
C HIS A 498 -3.22 -37.19 -15.36
N VAL A 499 -3.40 -37.61 -14.10
CA VAL A 499 -2.99 -38.95 -13.66
C VAL A 499 -4.18 -39.87 -13.91
N GLY A 500 -4.02 -40.70 -14.92
CA GLY A 500 -4.96 -41.78 -15.24
C GLY A 500 -5.08 -42.78 -14.08
N ARG A 501 -6.30 -43.25 -13.90
CA ARG A 501 -6.62 -44.36 -13.01
C ARG A 501 -5.81 -45.61 -13.39
N ALA A 502 -5.14 -46.19 -12.40
CA ALA A 502 -4.88 -47.65 -12.40
C ALA A 502 -4.60 -48.15 -10.98
N GLY A 503 -5.35 -49.15 -10.59
CA GLY A 503 -4.88 -50.31 -9.79
C GLY A 503 -5.08 -50.22 -8.27
N GLN A 504 -6.19 -50.86 -7.85
CA GLN A 504 -6.29 -51.47 -6.53
C GLN A 504 -5.14 -52.48 -6.29
N LEU A 505 -4.55 -52.46 -5.10
CA LEU A 505 -4.03 -53.69 -4.47
C LEU A 505 -4.08 -53.55 -2.94
N GLN A 506 -4.66 -54.59 -2.36
CA GLN A 506 -4.86 -54.84 -0.93
C GLN A 506 -3.55 -55.22 -0.20
N GLY A 507 -3.51 -54.92 1.10
CA GLY A 507 -3.00 -55.87 2.12
C GLY A 507 -1.62 -55.58 2.68
N HIS A 508 -1.49 -55.21 3.88
CA HIS A 508 -1.10 -55.97 5.07
C HIS A 508 -0.68 -55.09 6.24
N ALA A 509 -1.24 -55.43 7.36
CA ALA A 509 -0.87 -54.92 8.67
C ALA A 509 0.52 -55.39 9.10
N GLY A 510 1.28 -54.55 9.82
CA GLY A 510 2.51 -54.90 10.49
C GLY A 510 2.81 -53.91 11.61
N ARG A 511 2.49 -54.30 12.86
CA ARG A 511 2.95 -53.67 14.09
C ARG A 511 4.47 -53.89 14.24
N LEU A 512 5.14 -52.92 14.89
CA LEU A 512 6.23 -53.09 15.90
C LEU A 512 6.70 -51.67 16.32
N SER A 513 6.41 -51.26 17.50
CA SER A 513 7.06 -51.18 18.82
C SER A 513 8.41 -50.48 18.86
N ALA A 514 8.40 -49.37 19.64
CA ALA A 514 9.34 -48.75 20.58
C ALA A 514 10.83 -49.13 20.53
N ALA A 515 11.70 -48.14 20.55
CA ALA A 515 12.62 -47.85 21.64
C ALA A 515 13.76 -46.86 21.22
N ARG A 516 13.99 -45.94 22.11
CA ARG A 516 15.11 -45.00 22.44
C ARG A 516 15.09 -43.62 21.80
#